data_b8a4ff2c2eaa831c946ada8d2c596fed
#
_entry.id   b8a4ff2c2eaa831c946ada8d2c596fed
#
_cell.length_a   1.000
_cell.length_b   1.000
_cell.length_c   1.000
_cell.angle_alpha   90.00
_cell.angle_beta   90.00
_cell.angle_gamma   90.00
#
_symmetry.space_group_name_H-M   'P 1'
#
loop_
_entity.id
_entity.type
_entity.pdbx_description
1 polymer ?
#
loop_
_entity_poly.entity_id
_entity_poly.type
_entity_poly.pdbx_seq_one_letter_code
_entity_poly.pdbx_strand_id
1 'polypeptide(L)'
;MNNAEKLKLLIADSDDQFSEVAGHYLSNFPDMHILGRSKNGRDALHRIRTELPDAVLFDLILPELDGISLLRAVMDLPSPPAMICCTRFYSDVALEAVRTYGASYLLFKSVELKALHPVISACTQLYRNVRRVNRAALKSDAGGPLQYARIRNHLVALGIPSKLIGCGYLAEGVRLAASDVSLTRNLSKGLYLEIARSMNTTPARVERCIRNAISVAYQSGSFEGKLLTCPSNKEFINYVLRSMDLQTFQL
;
A
#
# COMPACT_ATOMS: atom_id res chain seq x y z
N MET A 1 27.00 23.19 4.97
CA MET A 1 26.79 22.22 3.88
C MET A 1 25.80 21.22 4.40
N ASN A 2 24.57 21.23 3.89
CA ASN A 2 23.53 20.28 4.30
C ASN A 2 23.95 18.87 3.83
N ASN A 3 24.27 18.00 4.77
CA ASN A 3 24.53 16.58 4.50
C ASN A 3 23.15 15.93 4.23
N ALA A 4 22.58 16.17 3.05
CA ALA A 4 21.36 15.50 2.63
C ALA A 4 21.67 14.01 2.54
N GLU A 5 20.99 13.21 3.35
CA GLU A 5 21.12 11.75 3.37
C GLU A 5 20.82 11.20 1.96
N LYS A 6 21.79 10.50 1.37
CA LYS A 6 21.67 9.94 0.01
C LYS A 6 20.49 8.97 -0.04
N LEU A 7 19.80 8.97 -1.18
CA LEU A 7 18.73 8.04 -1.48
C LEU A 7 19.28 6.62 -1.62
N LYS A 8 18.88 5.70 -0.76
CA LYS A 8 19.26 4.29 -0.81
C LYS A 8 18.38 3.55 -1.80
N LEU A 9 18.97 3.05 -2.88
CA LEU A 9 18.27 2.30 -3.94
C LEU A 9 18.71 0.85 -3.98
N LEU A 10 17.77 -0.08 -3.96
CA LEU A 10 17.96 -1.48 -4.29
C LEU A 10 17.43 -1.74 -5.71
N ILE A 11 18.16 -2.52 -6.52
CA ILE A 11 17.72 -2.97 -7.85
C ILE A 11 17.41 -4.46 -7.77
N ALA A 12 16.18 -4.85 -8.05
CA ALA A 12 15.71 -6.24 -8.08
C ALA A 12 15.37 -6.64 -9.51
N ASP A 13 16.30 -7.26 -10.19
CA ASP A 13 16.17 -7.59 -11.61
C ASP A 13 17.03 -8.81 -11.97
N SER A 14 16.44 -9.78 -12.68
CA SER A 14 17.15 -10.97 -13.15
C SER A 14 17.96 -10.73 -14.45
N ASP A 15 17.72 -9.60 -15.12
CA ASP A 15 18.50 -9.17 -16.29
C ASP A 15 19.79 -8.49 -15.81
N ASP A 16 20.90 -9.25 -15.85
CA ASP A 16 22.22 -8.78 -15.42
C ASP A 16 22.67 -7.54 -16.18
N GLN A 17 22.45 -7.51 -17.50
CA GLN A 17 22.87 -6.40 -18.34
C GLN A 17 22.14 -5.11 -17.99
N PHE A 18 20.82 -5.17 -17.85
CA PHE A 18 20.03 -3.99 -17.48
C PHE A 18 20.39 -3.52 -16.07
N SER A 19 20.42 -4.43 -15.10
CA SER A 19 20.67 -4.09 -13.69
C SER A 19 22.07 -3.52 -13.48
N GLU A 20 23.07 -3.99 -14.23
CA GLU A 20 24.45 -3.47 -14.18
C GLU A 20 24.54 -2.07 -14.77
N VAL A 21 24.00 -1.88 -15.99
CA VAL A 21 24.02 -0.59 -16.68
C VAL A 21 23.22 0.46 -15.90
N ALA A 22 22.03 0.12 -15.43
CA ALA A 22 21.21 1.01 -14.60
C ALA A 22 21.90 1.37 -13.29
N GLY A 23 22.48 0.38 -12.59
CA GLY A 23 23.21 0.59 -11.35
C GLY A 23 24.43 1.49 -11.53
N HIS A 24 25.22 1.25 -12.58
CA HIS A 24 26.37 2.09 -12.89
C HIS A 24 25.95 3.52 -13.24
N TYR A 25 24.95 3.69 -14.09
CA TYR A 25 24.42 5.02 -14.45
C TYR A 25 23.94 5.79 -13.21
N LEU A 26 23.13 5.15 -12.35
CA LEU A 26 22.56 5.79 -11.17
C LEU A 26 23.61 6.09 -10.09
N SER A 27 24.72 5.33 -10.02
CA SER A 27 25.81 5.59 -9.07
C SER A 27 26.59 6.88 -9.36
N ASN A 28 26.46 7.44 -10.57
CA ASN A 28 27.09 8.72 -10.93
C ASN A 28 26.38 9.94 -10.30
N PHE A 29 25.21 9.77 -9.73
CA PHE A 29 24.48 10.87 -9.10
C PHE A 29 24.85 10.99 -7.62
N PRO A 30 25.28 12.18 -7.15
CA PRO A 30 25.77 12.37 -5.78
C PRO A 30 24.70 12.19 -4.69
N ASP A 31 23.44 12.32 -5.05
CA ASP A 31 22.26 12.16 -4.19
C ASP A 31 21.79 10.70 -4.07
N MET A 32 22.40 9.77 -4.83
CA MET A 32 22.06 8.34 -4.80
C MET A 32 23.12 7.47 -4.13
N HIS A 33 22.66 6.41 -3.49
CA HIS A 33 23.47 5.32 -2.95
C HIS A 33 22.86 3.98 -3.37
N ILE A 34 23.53 3.28 -4.29
CA ILE A 34 23.08 1.97 -4.76
C ILE A 34 23.51 0.92 -3.73
N LEU A 35 22.55 0.33 -3.02
CA LEU A 35 22.78 -0.73 -2.05
C LEU A 35 23.30 -2.00 -2.72
N GLY A 36 22.86 -2.26 -3.94
CA GLY A 36 23.28 -3.39 -4.74
C GLY A 36 22.15 -3.92 -5.63
N ARG A 37 22.34 -5.16 -6.11
CA ARG A 37 21.44 -5.84 -7.03
C ARG A 37 20.99 -7.17 -6.45
N SER A 38 19.72 -7.53 -6.66
CA SER A 38 19.12 -8.82 -6.34
C SER A 38 18.60 -9.45 -7.62
N LYS A 39 18.96 -10.71 -7.89
CA LYS A 39 18.57 -11.43 -9.11
C LYS A 39 17.26 -12.20 -8.96
N ASN A 40 16.72 -12.29 -7.76
CA ASN A 40 15.46 -12.95 -7.47
C ASN A 40 14.67 -12.20 -6.39
N GLY A 41 13.36 -12.45 -6.35
CA GLY A 41 12.47 -11.73 -5.44
C GLY A 41 12.62 -12.11 -3.97
N ARG A 42 13.11 -13.31 -3.63
CA ARG A 42 13.34 -13.71 -2.23
C ARG A 42 14.52 -12.95 -1.64
N ASP A 43 15.63 -12.88 -2.37
CA ASP A 43 16.78 -12.08 -1.98
C ASP A 43 16.41 -10.60 -1.86
N ALA A 44 15.68 -10.09 -2.87
CA ALA A 44 15.17 -8.71 -2.83
C ALA A 44 14.33 -8.44 -1.56
N LEU A 45 13.38 -9.32 -1.22
CA LEU A 45 12.55 -9.16 -0.02
C LEU A 45 13.37 -9.22 1.27
N HIS A 46 14.34 -10.12 1.34
CA HIS A 46 15.26 -10.22 2.49
C HIS A 46 16.04 -8.91 2.66
N ARG A 47 16.65 -8.41 1.60
CA ARG A 47 17.45 -7.18 1.60
C ARG A 47 16.59 -5.94 1.90
N ILE A 48 15.36 -5.86 1.39
CA ILE A 48 14.43 -4.77 1.74
C ILE A 48 14.19 -4.71 3.25
N ARG A 49 14.04 -5.87 3.90
CA ARG A 49 13.80 -5.95 5.35
C ARG A 49 15.03 -5.61 6.18
N THR A 50 16.22 -5.94 5.71
CA THR A 50 17.48 -5.79 6.47
C THR A 50 18.19 -4.47 6.18
N GLU A 51 18.23 -4.03 4.93
CA GLU A 51 18.97 -2.84 4.50
C GLU A 51 18.12 -1.56 4.48
N LEU A 52 16.79 -1.71 4.55
CA LEU A 52 15.82 -0.61 4.62
C LEU A 52 16.05 0.45 3.52
N PRO A 53 15.93 0.08 2.23
CA PRO A 53 16.07 1.03 1.13
C PRO A 53 14.99 2.13 1.18
N ASP A 54 15.27 3.27 0.56
CA ASP A 54 14.28 4.32 0.34
C ASP A 54 13.42 4.03 -0.89
N ALA A 55 14.02 3.38 -1.88
CA ALA A 55 13.37 2.98 -3.11
C ALA A 55 13.87 1.61 -3.58
N VAL A 56 13.00 0.90 -4.32
CA VAL A 56 13.33 -0.35 -5.01
C VAL A 56 12.91 -0.22 -6.47
N LEU A 57 13.87 -0.37 -7.37
CA LEU A 57 13.61 -0.57 -8.80
C LEU A 57 13.48 -2.07 -9.03
N PHE A 58 12.29 -2.56 -9.44
CA PHE A 58 12.06 -4.00 -9.56
C PHE A 58 11.42 -4.42 -10.88
N ASP A 59 11.78 -5.61 -11.36
CA ASP A 59 11.11 -6.24 -12.51
C ASP A 59 9.92 -7.08 -12.04
N LEU A 60 8.93 -7.24 -12.91
CA LEU A 60 7.81 -8.16 -12.70
C LEU A 60 8.24 -9.62 -12.81
N ILE A 61 9.21 -9.90 -13.69
CA ILE A 61 9.69 -11.27 -13.94
C ILE A 61 10.94 -11.51 -13.10
N LEU A 62 10.73 -11.97 -11.87
CA LEU A 62 11.79 -12.37 -10.96
C LEU A 62 11.68 -13.87 -10.63
N PRO A 63 12.80 -14.59 -10.57
CA PRO A 63 12.83 -15.96 -10.07
C PRO A 63 12.44 -16.07 -8.60
N GLU A 64 11.98 -17.23 -8.16
CA GLU A 64 11.63 -17.63 -6.80
C GLU A 64 10.43 -16.89 -6.19
N LEU A 65 10.37 -15.58 -6.31
CA LEU A 65 9.26 -14.73 -5.91
C LEU A 65 9.06 -13.67 -7.00
N ASP A 66 7.98 -13.75 -7.74
CA ASP A 66 7.66 -12.80 -8.80
C ASP A 66 7.46 -11.36 -8.29
N GLY A 67 7.56 -10.39 -9.19
CA GLY A 67 7.52 -8.97 -8.82
C GLY A 67 6.20 -8.52 -8.21
N ILE A 68 5.06 -9.14 -8.57
CA ILE A 68 3.76 -8.81 -7.97
C ILE A 68 3.70 -9.35 -6.54
N SER A 69 4.16 -10.59 -6.32
CA SER A 69 4.24 -11.20 -4.99
C SER A 69 5.24 -10.46 -4.10
N LEU A 70 6.38 -10.02 -4.65
CA LEU A 70 7.32 -9.15 -3.95
C LEU A 70 6.66 -7.83 -3.53
N LEU A 71 5.96 -7.15 -4.46
CA LEU A 71 5.27 -5.89 -4.19
C LEU A 71 4.26 -6.04 -3.05
N ARG A 72 3.43 -7.10 -3.08
CA ARG A 72 2.48 -7.40 -2.01
C ARG A 72 3.17 -7.57 -0.66
N ALA A 73 4.21 -8.43 -0.61
CA ALA A 73 4.94 -8.71 0.63
C ALA A 73 5.64 -7.46 1.20
N VAL A 74 6.07 -6.53 0.33
CA VAL A 74 6.69 -5.27 0.74
C VAL A 74 5.66 -4.27 1.24
N MET A 75 4.47 -4.20 0.63
CA MET A 75 3.41 -3.29 1.07
C MET A 75 2.83 -3.64 2.44
N ASP A 76 2.98 -4.87 2.90
CA ASP A 76 2.63 -5.32 4.25
C ASP A 76 3.66 -4.90 5.32
N LEU A 77 4.81 -4.34 4.93
CA LEU A 77 5.82 -3.88 5.89
C LEU A 77 5.37 -2.60 6.59
N PRO A 78 5.73 -2.39 7.86
CA PRO A 78 5.40 -1.17 8.60
C PRO A 78 5.90 0.12 7.94
N SER A 79 6.95 -0.01 7.14
CA SER A 79 7.61 1.11 6.48
C SER A 79 8.12 0.70 5.10
N PRO A 80 7.21 0.44 4.13
CA PRO A 80 7.62 0.01 2.80
C PRO A 80 8.44 1.10 2.09
N PRO A 81 9.42 0.77 1.24
CA PRO A 81 10.10 1.72 0.36
C PRO A 81 9.19 2.19 -0.80
N ALA A 82 9.62 3.21 -1.54
CA ALA A 82 9.00 3.51 -2.83
C ALA A 82 9.29 2.37 -3.81
N MET A 83 8.24 1.71 -4.31
CA MET A 83 8.37 0.58 -5.24
C MET A 83 8.16 1.07 -6.67
N ILE A 84 9.22 1.06 -7.49
CA ILE A 84 9.21 1.48 -8.90
C ILE A 84 9.35 0.23 -9.77
N CYS A 85 8.30 -0.11 -10.49
CA CYS A 85 8.32 -1.21 -11.43
C CYS A 85 9.06 -0.80 -12.73
N CYS A 86 10.00 -1.62 -13.20
CA CYS A 86 10.67 -1.43 -14.48
C CYS A 86 10.74 -2.78 -15.21
N THR A 87 9.93 -2.97 -16.24
CA THR A 87 9.75 -4.26 -16.88
C THR A 87 9.74 -4.20 -18.39
N ARG A 88 10.07 -5.33 -19.05
CA ARG A 88 9.82 -5.52 -20.50
C ARG A 88 8.43 -6.11 -20.77
N PHE A 89 7.78 -6.64 -19.74
CA PHE A 89 6.52 -7.33 -19.90
C PHE A 89 5.35 -6.34 -19.92
N TYR A 90 4.59 -6.36 -21.02
CA TYR A 90 3.38 -5.57 -21.19
C TYR A 90 2.14 -6.47 -21.12
N SER A 91 1.27 -6.20 -20.18
CA SER A 91 -0.05 -6.80 -20.07
C SER A 91 -0.94 -5.86 -19.25
N ASP A 92 -2.14 -5.57 -19.72
CA ASP A 92 -3.09 -4.71 -19.01
C ASP A 92 -3.41 -5.27 -17.63
N VAL A 93 -3.48 -6.61 -17.49
CA VAL A 93 -3.72 -7.28 -16.21
C VAL A 93 -2.54 -7.06 -15.25
N ALA A 94 -1.30 -7.18 -15.74
CA ALA A 94 -0.11 -6.96 -14.92
C ALA A 94 0.02 -5.48 -14.52
N LEU A 95 -0.27 -4.55 -15.41
CA LEU A 95 -0.28 -3.11 -15.12
C LEU A 95 -1.31 -2.76 -14.06
N GLU A 96 -2.52 -3.29 -14.18
CA GLU A 96 -3.57 -3.07 -13.18
C GLU A 96 -3.20 -3.70 -11.82
N ALA A 97 -2.56 -4.87 -11.83
CA ALA A 97 -2.05 -5.49 -10.59
C ALA A 97 -0.97 -4.63 -9.93
N VAL A 98 0.02 -4.14 -10.69
CA VAL A 98 1.09 -3.27 -10.19
C VAL A 98 0.51 -1.99 -9.56
N ARG A 99 -0.48 -1.38 -10.18
CA ARG A 99 -1.18 -0.20 -9.63
C ARG A 99 -2.00 -0.55 -8.39
N THR A 100 -2.74 -1.65 -8.44
CA THR A 100 -3.62 -2.09 -7.34
C THR A 100 -2.83 -2.44 -6.09
N TYR A 101 -1.66 -3.07 -6.24
CA TYR A 101 -0.82 -3.45 -5.12
C TYR A 101 0.14 -2.34 -4.65
N GLY A 102 0.05 -1.13 -5.21
CA GLY A 102 0.65 0.06 -4.63
C GLY A 102 2.06 0.40 -5.10
N ALA A 103 2.46 -0.02 -6.30
CA ALA A 103 3.68 0.50 -6.91
C ALA A 103 3.58 2.02 -7.10
N SER A 104 4.67 2.70 -6.80
CA SER A 104 4.76 4.17 -6.88
C SER A 104 4.82 4.66 -8.32
N TYR A 105 5.40 3.87 -9.21
CA TYR A 105 5.53 4.16 -10.63
C TYR A 105 5.78 2.89 -11.45
N LEU A 106 5.50 2.99 -12.76
CA LEU A 106 5.79 1.95 -13.75
C LEU A 106 6.60 2.53 -14.91
N LEU A 107 7.70 1.87 -15.22
CA LEU A 107 8.55 2.12 -16.36
C LEU A 107 8.66 0.88 -17.25
N PHE A 108 8.86 1.09 -18.55
CA PHE A 108 9.27 0.01 -19.45
C PHE A 108 10.78 0.06 -19.66
N LYS A 109 11.45 -1.11 -19.76
CA LYS A 109 12.91 -1.20 -19.98
C LYS A 109 13.37 -0.63 -21.34
N SER A 110 12.44 -0.22 -22.20
CA SER A 110 12.72 0.57 -23.42
C SER A 110 12.99 2.06 -23.14
N VAL A 111 12.76 2.51 -21.88
CA VAL A 111 13.02 3.88 -21.48
C VAL A 111 14.52 4.18 -21.51
N GLU A 112 14.87 5.41 -21.89
CA GLU A 112 16.24 5.85 -21.82
C GLU A 112 16.72 5.94 -20.36
N LEU A 113 17.96 5.52 -20.08
CA LEU A 113 18.55 5.53 -18.75
C LEU A 113 18.46 6.89 -18.06
N LYS A 114 18.53 7.98 -18.83
CA LYS A 114 18.41 9.35 -18.30
C LYS A 114 17.08 9.64 -17.60
N ALA A 115 16.03 8.87 -17.88
CA ALA A 115 14.75 9.02 -17.23
C ALA A 115 14.68 8.32 -15.85
N LEU A 116 15.60 7.38 -15.56
CA LEU A 116 15.56 6.61 -14.28
C LEU A 116 15.77 7.52 -13.07
N HIS A 117 16.83 8.34 -13.09
CA HIS A 117 17.15 9.21 -11.95
C HIS A 117 16.01 10.17 -11.58
N PRO A 118 15.45 11.00 -12.48
CA PRO A 118 14.38 11.93 -12.13
C PRO A 118 13.11 11.22 -11.65
N VAL A 119 12.76 10.07 -12.24
CA VAL A 119 11.58 9.30 -11.81
C VAL A 119 11.78 8.72 -10.41
N ILE A 120 12.91 8.05 -10.17
CA ILE A 120 13.21 7.46 -8.85
C ILE A 120 13.26 8.54 -7.77
N SER A 121 13.94 9.65 -8.04
CA SER A 121 14.05 10.78 -7.10
C SER A 121 12.68 11.40 -6.80
N ALA A 122 11.86 11.67 -7.82
CA ALA A 122 10.52 12.23 -7.66
C ALA A 122 9.61 11.29 -6.86
N CYS A 123 9.57 10.00 -7.21
CA CYS A 123 8.76 9.01 -6.50
C CYS A 123 9.18 8.89 -5.03
N THR A 124 10.49 8.84 -4.78
CA THR A 124 11.01 8.72 -3.41
C THR A 124 10.72 9.97 -2.58
N GLN A 125 10.87 11.16 -3.16
CA GLN A 125 10.55 12.42 -2.47
C GLN A 125 9.05 12.52 -2.15
N LEU A 126 8.17 12.21 -3.10
CA LEU A 126 6.73 12.15 -2.87
C LEU A 126 6.39 11.16 -1.75
N TYR A 127 7.02 9.98 -1.79
CA TYR A 127 6.82 8.95 -0.78
C TYR A 127 7.35 9.38 0.60
N ARG A 128 8.53 10.00 0.67
CA ARG A 128 9.10 10.58 1.90
C ARG A 128 8.23 11.72 2.44
N ASN A 129 7.70 12.59 1.59
CA ASN A 129 6.81 13.69 1.99
C ASN A 129 5.49 13.17 2.54
N VAL A 130 4.87 12.21 1.88
CA VAL A 130 3.68 11.52 2.38
C VAL A 130 3.97 10.86 3.73
N ARG A 131 5.13 10.22 3.91
CA ARG A 131 5.56 9.66 5.20
C ARG A 131 5.81 10.73 6.27
N ARG A 132 6.42 11.88 5.92
CA ARG A 132 6.64 13.00 6.86
C ARG A 132 5.33 13.60 7.33
N VAL A 133 4.40 13.84 6.41
CA VAL A 133 3.05 14.31 6.72
C VAL A 133 2.33 13.32 7.62
N ASN A 134 2.44 12.01 7.33
CA ASN A 134 1.82 10.98 8.16
C ASN A 134 2.49 10.81 9.52
N ARG A 135 3.82 10.95 9.62
CA ARG A 135 4.54 10.91 10.90
C ARG A 135 4.28 12.14 11.75
N ALA A 136 4.05 13.30 11.12
CA ALA A 136 3.59 14.50 11.80
C ALA A 136 2.11 14.39 12.21
N ALA A 137 1.26 13.77 11.37
CA ALA A 137 -0.13 13.46 11.67
C ALA A 137 -0.29 12.36 12.74
N LEU A 138 0.66 11.42 12.85
CA LEU A 138 0.72 10.44 13.94
C LEU A 138 1.14 11.07 15.28
N LYS A 139 1.72 12.27 15.25
CA LYS A 139 2.02 13.07 16.46
C LYS A 139 0.95 14.11 16.78
N SER A 140 0.06 14.41 15.83
CA SER A 140 -1.14 15.21 16.02
C SER A 140 -2.33 14.34 15.61
N ASP A 141 -3.17 13.96 16.58
CA ASP A 141 -4.41 13.20 16.43
C ASP A 141 -5.04 13.22 15.03
N ALA A 142 -5.36 12.02 14.55
CA ALA A 142 -6.23 11.66 13.45
C ALA A 142 -5.54 11.11 12.17
N GLY A 143 -5.79 9.83 11.94
CA GLY A 143 -5.39 9.02 10.79
C GLY A 143 -5.55 9.68 9.42
N GLY A 144 -4.42 9.98 8.78
CA GLY A 144 -4.34 10.67 7.50
C GLY A 144 -4.55 9.77 6.26
N PRO A 145 -4.41 10.33 5.05
CA PRO A 145 -4.68 9.68 3.76
C PRO A 145 -4.01 8.33 3.53
N LEU A 146 -2.85 8.08 4.16
CA LEU A 146 -2.11 6.82 4.01
C LEU A 146 -2.72 5.68 4.82
N GLN A 147 -3.24 5.97 6.00
CA GLN A 147 -3.98 4.98 6.79
C GLN A 147 -5.26 4.58 6.04
N TYR A 148 -5.93 5.54 5.42
CA TYR A 148 -7.09 5.27 4.57
C TYR A 148 -6.73 4.35 3.40
N ALA A 149 -5.62 4.64 2.68
CA ALA A 149 -5.17 3.81 1.56
C ALA A 149 -4.79 2.38 2.00
N ARG A 150 -4.07 2.24 3.14
CA ARG A 150 -3.74 0.92 3.72
C ARG A 150 -5.00 0.14 4.09
N ILE A 151 -5.95 0.78 4.76
CA ILE A 151 -7.22 0.16 5.12
C ILE A 151 -7.98 -0.26 3.86
N ARG A 152 -8.04 0.60 2.85
CA ARG A 152 -8.72 0.30 1.59
C ARG A 152 -8.08 -0.89 0.87
N ASN A 153 -6.75 -0.95 0.79
CA ASN A 153 -6.04 -2.07 0.18
C ASN A 153 -6.27 -3.38 0.96
N HIS A 154 -6.27 -3.32 2.29
CA HIS A 154 -6.60 -4.47 3.13
C HIS A 154 -8.03 -4.96 2.91
N LEU A 155 -9.01 -4.06 2.80
CA LEU A 155 -10.40 -4.40 2.46
C LEU A 155 -10.51 -5.09 1.10
N VAL A 156 -9.76 -4.62 0.10
CA VAL A 156 -9.72 -5.25 -1.22
C VAL A 156 -9.07 -6.64 -1.15
N ALA A 157 -7.99 -6.80 -0.38
CA ALA A 157 -7.37 -8.11 -0.12
C ALA A 157 -8.29 -9.09 0.63
N LEU A 158 -9.24 -8.57 1.43
CA LEU A 158 -10.32 -9.35 2.04
C LEU A 158 -11.47 -9.63 1.06
N GLY A 159 -11.39 -9.18 -0.21
CA GLY A 159 -12.39 -9.43 -1.25
C GLY A 159 -13.50 -8.39 -1.35
N ILE A 160 -13.43 -7.26 -0.63
CA ILE A 160 -14.38 -6.16 -0.81
C ILE A 160 -14.11 -5.50 -2.18
N PRO A 161 -15.09 -5.47 -3.11
CA PRO A 161 -14.86 -4.90 -4.43
C PRO A 161 -14.55 -3.40 -4.35
N SER A 162 -13.39 -2.99 -4.88
CA SER A 162 -12.90 -1.60 -4.83
C SER A 162 -13.82 -0.59 -5.55
N LYS A 163 -14.61 -1.06 -6.51
CA LYS A 163 -15.58 -0.24 -7.28
C LYS A 163 -16.84 0.11 -6.49
N LEU A 164 -17.14 -0.59 -5.41
CA LEU A 164 -18.31 -0.30 -4.60
C LEU A 164 -18.07 0.91 -3.69
N ILE A 165 -19.03 1.83 -3.67
CA ILE A 165 -19.02 3.00 -2.75
C ILE A 165 -18.85 2.55 -1.29
N GLY A 166 -19.43 1.40 -0.93
CA GLY A 166 -19.30 0.80 0.39
C GLY A 166 -17.86 0.46 0.80
N CYS A 167 -16.96 0.19 -0.15
CA CYS A 167 -15.53 0.01 0.13
C CYS A 167 -14.91 1.31 0.67
N GLY A 168 -15.25 2.45 0.07
CA GLY A 168 -14.80 3.76 0.56
C GLY A 168 -15.38 4.10 1.94
N TYR A 169 -16.66 3.82 2.18
CA TYR A 169 -17.28 4.03 3.49
C TYR A 169 -16.71 3.11 4.57
N LEU A 170 -16.39 1.84 4.23
CA LEU A 170 -15.70 0.92 5.14
C LEU A 170 -14.31 1.43 5.50
N ALA A 171 -13.53 1.88 4.52
CA ALA A 171 -12.19 2.40 4.76
C ALA A 171 -12.21 3.62 5.68
N GLU A 172 -13.12 4.56 5.45
CA GLU A 172 -13.30 5.73 6.32
C GLU A 172 -13.80 5.33 7.72
N GLY A 173 -14.73 4.39 7.79
CA GLY A 173 -15.25 3.90 9.08
C GLY A 173 -14.18 3.21 9.93
N VAL A 174 -13.35 2.37 9.32
CA VAL A 174 -12.23 1.74 10.03
C VAL A 174 -11.20 2.78 10.47
N ARG A 175 -10.91 3.79 9.64
CA ARG A 175 -10.01 4.89 9.98
C ARG A 175 -10.50 5.68 11.19
N LEU A 176 -11.77 6.08 11.20
CA LEU A 176 -12.40 6.81 12.31
C LEU A 176 -12.43 5.96 13.57
N ALA A 177 -12.81 4.69 13.45
CA ALA A 177 -12.87 3.76 14.57
C ALA A 177 -11.48 3.42 15.15
N ALA A 178 -10.42 3.47 14.34
CA ALA A 178 -9.06 3.32 14.82
C ALA A 178 -8.59 4.52 15.67
N SER A 179 -9.11 5.72 15.38
CA SER A 179 -8.82 6.93 16.17
C SER A 179 -9.71 7.02 17.42
N ASP A 180 -10.96 6.53 17.35
CA ASP A 180 -11.92 6.52 18.45
C ASP A 180 -12.77 5.24 18.41
N VAL A 181 -12.34 4.25 19.17
CA VAL A 181 -13.05 2.95 19.29
C VAL A 181 -14.48 3.10 19.85
N SER A 182 -14.76 4.16 20.58
CA SER A 182 -16.09 4.40 21.14
C SER A 182 -17.17 4.53 20.07
N LEU A 183 -16.79 5.00 18.86
CA LEU A 183 -17.68 5.11 17.69
C LEU A 183 -18.27 3.75 17.25
N THR A 184 -17.60 2.64 17.57
CA THR A 184 -18.08 1.29 17.24
C THR A 184 -19.13 0.77 18.20
N ARG A 185 -19.34 1.41 19.36
CA ARG A 185 -20.36 0.99 20.33
C ARG A 185 -21.76 1.09 19.77
N ASN A 186 -22.05 2.20 19.08
CA ASN A 186 -23.32 2.41 18.37
C ASN A 186 -23.05 2.99 16.96
N LEU A 187 -23.08 2.13 15.95
CA LEU A 187 -22.74 2.52 14.59
C LEU A 187 -23.68 3.61 14.05
N SER A 188 -24.99 3.50 14.32
CA SER A 188 -26.00 4.40 13.74
C SER A 188 -25.93 5.81 14.32
N LYS A 189 -25.67 5.95 15.62
CA LYS A 189 -25.57 7.23 16.33
C LYS A 189 -24.15 7.79 16.43
N GLY A 190 -23.14 7.01 16.09
CA GLY A 190 -21.72 7.38 16.13
C GLY A 190 -21.09 7.27 14.74
N LEU A 191 -20.56 6.11 14.40
CA LEU A 191 -19.69 5.92 13.24
C LEU A 191 -20.33 6.33 11.89
N TYR A 192 -21.58 5.91 11.65
CA TYR A 192 -22.23 6.24 10.37
C TYR A 192 -22.49 7.74 10.21
N LEU A 193 -22.72 8.44 11.31
CA LEU A 193 -22.91 9.89 11.31
C LEU A 193 -21.60 10.60 10.95
N GLU A 194 -20.47 10.16 11.50
CA GLU A 194 -19.15 10.74 11.21
C GLU A 194 -18.70 10.44 9.78
N ILE A 195 -18.90 9.21 9.28
CA ILE A 195 -18.67 8.88 7.87
C ILE A 195 -19.54 9.75 6.96
N ALA A 196 -20.81 9.91 7.31
CA ALA A 196 -21.75 10.70 6.51
C ALA A 196 -21.34 12.17 6.41
N ARG A 197 -20.81 12.74 7.51
CA ARG A 197 -20.26 14.12 7.55
C ARG A 197 -18.99 14.23 6.70
N SER A 198 -18.03 13.32 6.86
CA SER A 198 -16.75 13.37 6.14
C SER A 198 -16.92 13.14 4.63
N MET A 199 -17.91 12.35 4.24
CA MET A 199 -18.15 11.94 2.85
C MET A 199 -19.36 12.63 2.18
N ASN A 200 -19.91 13.65 2.81
CA ASN A 200 -21.06 14.44 2.35
C ASN A 200 -22.25 13.56 1.88
N THR A 201 -22.75 12.70 2.76
CA THR A 201 -23.82 11.73 2.50
C THR A 201 -24.75 11.57 3.71
N THR A 202 -25.61 10.55 3.70
CA THR A 202 -26.53 10.25 4.82
C THR A 202 -26.13 8.97 5.56
N PRO A 203 -26.34 8.87 6.90
CA PRO A 203 -26.04 7.67 7.66
C PRO A 203 -26.73 6.41 7.14
N ALA A 204 -27.98 6.52 6.69
CA ALA A 204 -28.73 5.41 6.11
C ALA A 204 -28.10 4.89 4.80
N ARG A 205 -27.58 5.80 3.96
CA ARG A 205 -26.84 5.43 2.75
C ARG A 205 -25.51 4.75 3.08
N VAL A 206 -24.78 5.26 4.08
CA VAL A 206 -23.55 4.66 4.57
C VAL A 206 -23.78 3.22 5.01
N GLU A 207 -24.76 3.00 5.91
CA GLU A 207 -25.12 1.67 6.41
C GLU A 207 -25.44 0.70 5.29
N ARG A 208 -26.33 1.10 4.37
CA ARG A 208 -26.76 0.25 3.25
C ARG A 208 -25.61 -0.10 2.32
N CYS A 209 -24.75 0.86 1.98
CA CYS A 209 -23.62 0.63 1.07
C CYS A 209 -22.54 -0.26 1.71
N ILE A 210 -22.26 -0.10 3.00
CA ILE A 210 -21.35 -0.97 3.74
C ILE A 210 -21.89 -2.40 3.77
N ARG A 211 -23.17 -2.58 4.12
CA ARG A 211 -23.81 -3.90 4.15
C ARG A 211 -23.75 -4.60 2.79
N ASN A 212 -24.05 -3.85 1.72
CA ASN A 212 -23.97 -4.38 0.36
C ASN A 212 -22.54 -4.82 -0.01
N ALA A 213 -21.53 -4.03 0.33
CA ALA A 213 -20.13 -4.37 0.03
C ALA A 213 -19.68 -5.64 0.74
N ILE A 214 -20.03 -5.81 2.01
CA ILE A 214 -19.76 -7.01 2.80
C ILE A 214 -20.50 -8.22 2.23
N SER A 215 -21.79 -8.07 1.91
CA SER A 215 -22.61 -9.14 1.35
C SER A 215 -22.07 -9.65 0.00
N VAL A 216 -21.67 -8.74 -0.90
CA VAL A 216 -21.08 -9.10 -2.19
C VAL A 216 -19.78 -9.87 -2.00
N ALA A 217 -18.91 -9.44 -1.12
CA ALA A 217 -17.66 -10.13 -0.82
C ALA A 217 -17.90 -11.51 -0.17
N TYR A 218 -18.90 -11.64 0.69
CA TYR A 218 -19.26 -12.91 1.30
C TYR A 218 -19.79 -13.89 0.25
N GLN A 219 -20.70 -13.44 -0.63
CA GLN A 219 -21.26 -14.27 -1.70
C GLN A 219 -20.24 -14.73 -2.74
N SER A 220 -19.15 -13.97 -2.93
CA SER A 220 -18.05 -14.35 -3.81
C SER A 220 -17.08 -15.37 -3.20
N GLY A 221 -17.33 -15.85 -1.98
CA GLY A 221 -16.45 -16.81 -1.29
C GLY A 221 -15.18 -16.19 -0.69
N SER A 222 -15.04 -14.87 -0.74
CA SER A 222 -13.81 -14.18 -0.30
C SER A 222 -13.49 -14.37 1.18
N PHE A 223 -14.46 -14.83 2.00
CA PHE A 223 -14.30 -15.07 3.43
C PHE A 223 -14.21 -16.56 3.80
N GLU A 224 -14.12 -17.47 2.82
CA GLU A 224 -14.01 -18.90 3.08
C GLU A 224 -12.86 -19.22 4.05
N GLY A 225 -13.19 -19.98 5.10
CA GLY A 225 -12.25 -20.33 6.18
C GLY A 225 -11.96 -19.23 7.20
N LYS A 226 -12.49 -18.00 7.02
CA LYS A 226 -12.28 -16.87 7.96
C LYS A 226 -13.53 -16.50 8.73
N LEU A 227 -14.72 -16.59 8.11
CA LEU A 227 -16.00 -16.24 8.70
C LEU A 227 -17.04 -17.29 8.28
N LEU A 228 -17.70 -17.93 9.27
CA LEU A 228 -18.67 -18.99 9.05
C LEU A 228 -20.03 -18.47 8.53
N THR A 229 -20.36 -17.22 8.80
CA THR A 229 -21.59 -16.56 8.39
C THR A 229 -21.29 -15.17 7.86
N CYS A 230 -22.21 -14.58 7.06
CA CYS A 230 -22.09 -13.20 6.62
C CYS A 230 -22.09 -12.26 7.84
N PRO A 231 -20.99 -11.54 8.10
CA PRO A 231 -20.88 -10.72 9.30
C PRO A 231 -21.78 -9.49 9.22
N SER A 232 -22.24 -9.01 10.37
CA SER A 232 -22.82 -7.67 10.48
C SER A 232 -21.77 -6.59 10.20
N ASN A 233 -22.21 -5.38 9.88
CA ASN A 233 -21.30 -4.25 9.65
C ASN A 233 -20.35 -4.03 10.85
N LYS A 234 -20.85 -4.18 12.07
CA LYS A 234 -20.07 -4.02 13.30
C LYS A 234 -19.01 -5.10 13.47
N GLU A 235 -19.39 -6.34 13.26
CA GLU A 235 -18.47 -7.49 13.35
C GLU A 235 -17.37 -7.37 12.33
N PHE A 236 -17.71 -6.99 11.10
CA PHE A 236 -16.72 -6.82 10.03
C PHE A 236 -15.74 -5.68 10.29
N ILE A 237 -16.23 -4.50 10.73
CA ILE A 237 -15.37 -3.36 11.09
C ILE A 237 -14.42 -3.75 12.22
N ASN A 238 -14.92 -4.43 13.28
CA ASN A 238 -14.08 -4.89 14.37
C ASN A 238 -13.08 -5.97 13.94
N TYR A 239 -13.46 -6.85 13.01
CA TYR A 239 -12.55 -7.82 12.41
C TYR A 239 -11.40 -7.13 11.69
N VAL A 240 -11.69 -6.13 10.86
CA VAL A 240 -10.68 -5.36 10.14
C VAL A 240 -9.75 -4.62 11.09
N LEU A 241 -10.29 -3.97 12.13
CA LEU A 241 -9.49 -3.27 13.15
C LEU A 241 -8.49 -4.22 13.84
N ARG A 242 -8.91 -5.44 14.17
CA ARG A 242 -8.03 -6.45 14.79
C ARG A 242 -7.00 -6.99 13.79
N SER A 243 -7.42 -7.32 12.57
CA SER A 243 -6.55 -7.91 11.55
C SER A 243 -5.44 -6.95 11.08
N MET A 244 -5.64 -5.65 11.26
CA MET A 244 -4.66 -4.61 10.93
C MET A 244 -3.89 -4.07 12.15
N ASP A 245 -4.14 -4.64 13.34
CA ASP A 245 -3.54 -4.18 14.61
C ASP A 245 -3.75 -2.68 14.90
N LEU A 246 -4.94 -2.19 14.52
CA LEU A 246 -5.33 -0.79 14.67
C LEU A 246 -6.03 -0.50 16.02
N GLN A 247 -6.18 -1.49 16.88
CA GLN A 247 -6.69 -1.30 18.24
C GLN A 247 -5.54 -0.93 19.17
N THR A 248 -5.42 0.34 19.51
CA THR A 248 -4.62 0.75 20.68
C THR A 248 -5.34 0.20 21.92
N PHE A 249 -4.76 -0.80 22.57
CA PHE A 249 -5.20 -1.23 23.89
C PHE A 249 -5.01 -0.05 24.85
N GLN A 250 -6.07 0.67 25.17
CA GLN A 250 -6.14 1.40 26.42
C GLN A 250 -6.51 0.37 27.50
N LEU A 251 -5.51 -0.04 28.28
CA LEU A 251 -5.69 -0.63 29.60
C LEU A 251 -6.14 0.45 30.57
#